data_765b2bc96becc8b483a925c1b16d5c4c
#
_entry.id   765b2bc96becc8b483a925c1b16d5c4c
#
_cell.length_a   1.000
_cell.length_b   1.000
_cell.length_c   1.000
_cell.angle_alpha   90.00
_cell.angle_beta   90.00
_cell.angle_gamma   90.00
#
_symmetry.space_group_name_H-M   'P 1'
#
loop_
_entity.id
_entity.type
_entity.pdbx_description
1 polymer ?
#
loop_
_entity_poly.entity_id
_entity_poly.type
_entity_poly.pdbx_seq_one_letter_code
_entity_poly.pdbx_strand_id
1 'polypeptide(L)'
;DGGIDYQRLSPTIKGRMFTLSYKVNTRPQTSDSYSEYDIAYGHDDWTDYLRRLQDQHNDGSQNTTEHTFQADYTTPIGKLHTIESGVKYILRNNSSDNDRYLRTAADNSDYVFDEEYSTHYRHQNDIIAAYLGYGLKWKKLSGRLGVRYEHTIEDVKYLLGRGDDFRKNYDDVVPSASLGWKLTDLSNLRLGYNMRIYRPGIWYLNPYLNDSNPSSLSQGNPELDSEKSHAFDLSYSNFTPKFNINVSARYSFTNNSIQSVTSLVSEDDIPDLSEDKKTGKDVLYTTYQNIGKSRNLNLSAYVNWNATKDTRVYANLFGGYTSLKGANGLENDGWNLFAYGGAQQTFKHDWRLSMNIFGQTPWIMLQGKGSSFFSYSLNLNKSFMNRRLSLSAFASNFFQKYNKFKSHIEGQGFIQDSWNKYPQMRFGLSVSYRIGELKASVKKAARTITNDDVKSGGGSGAT
;
A
#
# COMPACT_ATOMS: atom_id res chain seq x y z
N ASP A 1 -16.87 6.48 -1.71
CA ASP A 1 -17.36 5.10 -1.74
C ASP A 1 -18.78 5.02 -1.17
N GLY A 2 -19.59 4.11 -1.71
CA GLY A 2 -20.97 3.84 -1.30
C GLY A 2 -21.24 2.34 -1.27
N GLY A 3 -22.28 1.91 -0.55
CA GLY A 3 -22.67 0.51 -0.58
C GLY A 3 -23.99 0.26 0.13
N ILE A 4 -24.65 -0.82 -0.27
CA ILE A 4 -25.93 -1.30 0.27
C ILE A 4 -25.75 -2.78 0.59
N ASP A 5 -26.20 -3.18 1.78
CA ASP A 5 -26.23 -4.56 2.22
C ASP A 5 -27.68 -4.92 2.60
N TYR A 6 -28.16 -6.02 2.04
CA TYR A 6 -29.40 -6.68 2.46
C TYR A 6 -29.07 -7.98 3.18
N GLN A 7 -29.56 -8.14 4.40
CA GLN A 7 -29.34 -9.35 5.20
C GLN A 7 -30.68 -9.97 5.60
N ARG A 8 -30.83 -11.25 5.32
CA ARG A 8 -31.98 -12.04 5.75
C ARG A 8 -31.52 -13.14 6.69
N LEU A 9 -31.92 -13.03 7.94
CA LEU A 9 -31.72 -14.07 8.96
C LEU A 9 -32.84 -15.07 8.90
N SER A 10 -32.53 -16.36 9.11
CA SER A 10 -33.55 -17.40 9.24
C SER A 10 -34.29 -17.26 10.57
N PRO A 11 -35.62 -17.28 10.58
CA PRO A 11 -36.38 -17.27 11.83
C PRO A 11 -36.28 -18.58 12.60
N THR A 12 -35.99 -19.71 11.94
CA THR A 12 -36.00 -21.05 12.52
C THR A 12 -34.62 -21.59 12.85
N ILE A 13 -33.59 -21.21 12.10
CA ILE A 13 -32.23 -21.71 12.28
C ILE A 13 -31.30 -20.57 12.64
N LYS A 14 -30.96 -20.48 13.92
CA LYS A 14 -30.05 -19.45 14.44
C LYS A 14 -28.67 -19.52 13.74
N GLY A 15 -28.24 -18.42 13.14
CA GLY A 15 -26.96 -18.33 12.43
C GLY A 15 -27.04 -18.65 10.93
N ARG A 16 -28.20 -19.07 10.40
CA ARG A 16 -28.43 -19.16 8.97
C ARG A 16 -28.72 -17.75 8.44
N MET A 17 -27.96 -17.33 7.46
CA MET A 17 -28.01 -15.97 6.93
C MET A 17 -27.76 -15.97 5.43
N PHE A 18 -28.53 -15.16 4.72
CA PHE A 18 -28.28 -14.77 3.34
C PHE A 18 -27.95 -13.29 3.32
N THR A 19 -26.89 -12.91 2.63
CA THR A 19 -26.48 -11.50 2.46
C THR A 19 -26.34 -11.21 0.98
N LEU A 20 -26.91 -10.08 0.54
CA LEU A 20 -26.69 -9.52 -0.79
C LEU A 20 -26.07 -8.14 -0.60
N SER A 21 -24.92 -7.92 -1.19
CA SER A 21 -24.14 -6.71 -1.01
C SER A 21 -23.75 -6.09 -2.35
N TYR A 22 -23.86 -4.79 -2.43
CA TYR A 22 -23.30 -3.98 -3.52
C TYR A 22 -22.43 -2.89 -2.94
N LYS A 23 -21.25 -2.68 -3.54
CA LYS A 23 -20.34 -1.61 -3.18
C LYS A 23 -19.80 -0.94 -4.44
N VAL A 24 -19.74 0.39 -4.41
CA VAL A 24 -19.02 1.20 -5.39
C VAL A 24 -17.93 1.99 -4.68
N ASN A 25 -16.76 2.02 -5.30
CA ASN A 25 -15.61 2.81 -4.83
C ASN A 25 -14.99 3.51 -6.05
N THR A 26 -14.79 4.81 -5.96
CA THR A 26 -14.09 5.59 -6.98
C THR A 26 -12.97 6.37 -6.34
N ARG A 27 -11.82 6.45 -7.02
CA ARG A 27 -10.59 7.09 -6.54
C ARG A 27 -9.99 7.94 -7.65
N PRO A 28 -10.58 9.10 -7.92
CA PRO A 28 -9.98 10.05 -8.86
C PRO A 28 -8.71 10.65 -8.24
N GLN A 29 -7.72 10.83 -9.06
CA GLN A 29 -6.47 11.51 -8.73
C GLN A 29 -6.08 12.37 -9.93
N THR A 30 -5.75 13.63 -9.68
CA THR A 30 -5.19 14.54 -10.67
C THR A 30 -3.79 14.93 -10.24
N SER A 31 -2.91 15.13 -11.19
CA SER A 31 -1.57 15.64 -10.98
C SER A 31 -1.28 16.70 -12.02
N ASP A 32 -0.75 17.81 -11.56
CA ASP A 32 -0.29 18.92 -12.41
C ASP A 32 1.15 19.20 -11.99
N SER A 33 2.09 19.02 -12.92
CA SER A 33 3.51 19.12 -12.62
C SER A 33 4.27 19.84 -13.73
N TYR A 34 5.18 20.69 -13.29
CA TYR A 34 6.09 21.43 -14.15
C TYR A 34 7.52 21.02 -13.84
N SER A 35 8.29 20.73 -14.89
CA SER A 35 9.74 20.57 -14.85
C SER A 35 10.37 21.65 -15.70
N GLU A 36 10.99 22.62 -15.07
CA GLU A 36 11.64 23.75 -15.75
C GLU A 36 13.13 23.70 -15.47
N TYR A 37 13.92 23.92 -16.50
CA TYR A 37 15.37 23.95 -16.39
C TYR A 37 15.83 25.39 -16.21
N ASP A 38 16.41 25.69 -15.06
CA ASP A 38 17.14 26.94 -14.85
C ASP A 38 18.50 26.84 -15.56
N ILE A 39 18.60 27.47 -16.74
CA ILE A 39 19.82 27.46 -17.56
C ILE A 39 20.85 28.32 -16.86
N ALA A 40 21.60 27.73 -15.94
CA ALA A 40 22.78 28.38 -15.39
C ALA A 40 23.84 28.52 -16.47
N TYR A 41 24.44 29.73 -16.57
CA TYR A 41 25.53 30.04 -17.46
C TYR A 41 26.69 29.05 -17.26
N GLY A 42 26.88 28.15 -18.21
CA GLY A 42 27.90 27.13 -18.22
C GLY A 42 28.80 27.21 -19.43
N HIS A 43 29.86 26.45 -19.44
CA HIS A 43 30.85 26.34 -20.51
C HIS A 43 30.19 26.14 -21.88
N ASP A 44 30.79 26.68 -22.92
CA ASP A 44 30.33 26.58 -24.31
C ASP A 44 30.08 25.17 -24.80
N ASP A 45 30.79 24.17 -24.25
CA ASP A 45 30.63 22.73 -24.55
C ASP A 45 29.29 22.15 -24.11
N TRP A 46 28.54 22.81 -23.20
CA TRP A 46 27.23 22.37 -22.69
C TRP A 46 26.06 23.05 -23.41
N THR A 47 26.34 24.05 -24.24
CA THR A 47 25.31 24.89 -24.89
C THR A 47 24.41 24.07 -25.80
N ASP A 48 24.93 23.08 -26.53
CA ASP A 48 24.14 22.23 -27.40
C ASP A 48 23.28 21.22 -26.62
N TYR A 49 23.77 20.71 -25.50
CA TYR A 49 23.01 19.87 -24.59
C TYR A 49 21.87 20.64 -23.92
N LEU A 50 22.15 21.86 -23.44
CA LEU A 50 21.17 22.73 -22.78
C LEU A 50 20.07 23.18 -23.74
N ARG A 51 20.37 23.38 -25.03
CA ARG A 51 19.37 23.72 -26.07
C ARG A 51 18.38 22.59 -26.35
N ARG A 52 18.75 21.33 -26.05
CA ARG A 52 17.88 20.16 -26.20
C ARG A 52 16.99 19.94 -24.98
N LEU A 53 17.26 20.55 -23.84
CA LEU A 53 16.42 20.48 -22.67
C LEU A 53 15.12 21.23 -22.94
N GLN A 54 14.03 20.55 -22.69
CA GLN A 54 12.68 21.07 -22.82
C GLN A 54 12.04 21.19 -21.46
N ASP A 55 11.46 22.34 -21.19
CA ASP A 55 10.55 22.47 -20.06
C ASP A 55 9.31 21.62 -20.34
N GLN A 56 8.82 20.97 -19.32
CA GLN A 56 7.69 20.06 -19.41
C GLN A 56 6.59 20.51 -18.47
N HIS A 57 5.37 20.49 -18.97
CA HIS A 57 4.15 20.55 -18.20
C HIS A 57 3.38 19.25 -18.43
N ASN A 58 3.12 18.49 -17.35
CA ASN A 58 2.39 17.25 -17.41
C ASN A 58 1.08 17.42 -16.62
N ASP A 59 -0.04 17.29 -17.31
CA ASP A 59 -1.39 17.24 -16.72
C ASP A 59 -1.87 15.80 -16.73
N GLY A 60 -1.99 15.23 -15.54
CA GLY A 60 -2.34 13.84 -15.34
C GLY A 60 -3.70 13.68 -14.66
N SER A 61 -4.54 12.81 -15.19
CA SER A 61 -5.80 12.39 -14.59
C SER A 61 -5.85 10.87 -14.52
N GLN A 62 -5.99 10.34 -13.32
CA GLN A 62 -6.14 8.90 -13.09
C GLN A 62 -7.43 8.65 -12.32
N ASN A 63 -8.14 7.61 -12.67
CA ASN A 63 -9.31 7.18 -11.92
C ASN A 63 -9.40 5.66 -11.87
N THR A 64 -9.72 5.14 -10.69
CA THR A 64 -10.12 3.75 -10.50
C THR A 64 -11.53 3.73 -9.99
N THR A 65 -12.44 3.15 -10.75
CA THR A 65 -13.83 2.89 -10.33
C THR A 65 -14.06 1.40 -10.22
N GLU A 66 -14.50 0.96 -9.04
CA GLU A 66 -14.72 -0.44 -8.73
C GLU A 66 -16.16 -0.66 -8.26
N HIS A 67 -16.89 -1.53 -8.97
CA HIS A 67 -18.19 -2.05 -8.59
C HIS A 67 -18.05 -3.48 -8.10
N THR A 68 -18.60 -3.78 -6.94
CA THR A 68 -18.57 -5.13 -6.38
C THR A 68 -19.97 -5.58 -6.03
N PHE A 69 -20.37 -6.72 -6.58
CA PHE A 69 -21.58 -7.45 -6.23
C PHE A 69 -21.21 -8.73 -5.53
N GLN A 70 -21.85 -9.03 -4.40
CA GLN A 70 -21.57 -10.21 -3.62
C GLN A 70 -22.85 -10.80 -3.05
N ALA A 71 -22.98 -12.11 -3.17
CA ALA A 71 -24.05 -12.88 -2.53
C ALA A 71 -23.45 -13.98 -1.66
N ASP A 72 -23.79 -13.97 -0.38
CA ASP A 72 -23.27 -14.89 0.63
C ASP A 72 -24.41 -15.71 1.24
N TYR A 73 -24.15 -16.97 1.45
CA TYR A 73 -25.01 -17.84 2.21
C TYR A 73 -24.22 -18.58 3.28
N THR A 74 -24.66 -18.42 4.53
CA THR A 74 -24.09 -19.12 5.68
C THR A 74 -25.16 -19.97 6.32
N THR A 75 -24.86 -21.24 6.59
CA THR A 75 -25.78 -22.15 7.32
C THR A 75 -25.02 -23.01 8.30
N PRO A 76 -25.44 -23.04 9.58
CA PRO A 76 -24.96 -24.03 10.53
C PRO A 76 -25.61 -25.42 10.25
N ILE A 77 -24.80 -26.44 10.42
CA ILE A 77 -25.24 -27.85 10.38
C ILE A 77 -25.02 -28.44 11.78
N GLY A 78 -26.10 -28.62 12.52
CA GLY A 78 -26.03 -28.95 13.92
C GLY A 78 -25.41 -27.83 14.76
N LYS A 79 -24.67 -28.21 15.82
CA LYS A 79 -24.06 -27.26 16.77
C LYS A 79 -22.57 -26.96 16.49
N LEU A 80 -21.96 -27.81 15.67
CA LEU A 80 -20.49 -27.80 15.51
C LEU A 80 -20.04 -27.28 14.14
N HIS A 81 -20.84 -27.48 13.11
CA HIS A 81 -20.45 -27.27 11.73
C HIS A 81 -21.11 -26.02 11.15
N THR A 82 -20.42 -25.35 10.24
CA THR A 82 -20.95 -24.22 9.47
C THR A 82 -20.47 -24.35 8.03
N ILE A 83 -21.40 -24.23 7.08
CA ILE A 83 -21.08 -24.10 5.66
C ILE A 83 -21.28 -22.64 5.27
N GLU A 84 -20.33 -22.12 4.54
CA GLU A 84 -20.35 -20.79 3.94
C GLU A 84 -20.14 -20.94 2.44
N SER A 85 -20.95 -20.28 1.65
CA SER A 85 -20.79 -20.26 0.20
C SER A 85 -21.17 -18.90 -0.34
N GLY A 86 -20.62 -18.52 -1.47
CA GLY A 86 -20.98 -17.27 -2.08
C GLY A 86 -20.39 -17.10 -3.47
N VAL A 87 -20.87 -16.08 -4.12
CA VAL A 87 -20.39 -15.60 -5.40
C VAL A 87 -20.07 -14.12 -5.32
N LYS A 88 -19.06 -13.70 -6.04
CA LYS A 88 -18.62 -12.31 -6.08
C LYS A 88 -18.26 -11.92 -7.49
N TYR A 89 -18.73 -10.75 -7.92
CA TYR A 89 -18.35 -10.13 -9.18
C TYR A 89 -17.74 -8.76 -8.90
N ILE A 90 -16.57 -8.50 -9.45
CA ILE A 90 -15.87 -7.22 -9.37
C ILE A 90 -15.67 -6.72 -10.79
N LEU A 91 -16.20 -5.53 -11.07
CA LEU A 91 -15.88 -4.76 -12.27
C LEU A 91 -15.00 -3.59 -11.85
N ARG A 92 -13.76 -3.57 -12.31
CA ARG A 92 -12.79 -2.53 -12.00
C ARG A 92 -12.34 -1.85 -13.28
N ASN A 93 -12.61 -0.55 -13.38
CA ASN A 93 -12.21 0.28 -14.49
C ASN A 93 -11.13 1.26 -14.02
N ASN A 94 -9.96 1.17 -14.62
CA ASN A 94 -8.87 2.10 -14.42
C ASN A 94 -8.72 2.95 -15.67
N SER A 95 -8.58 4.25 -15.50
CA SER A 95 -8.22 5.19 -16.56
C SER A 95 -7.01 6.00 -16.14
N SER A 96 -6.12 6.25 -17.07
CA SER A 96 -4.98 7.15 -16.89
C SER A 96 -4.84 7.97 -18.16
N ASP A 97 -5.03 9.26 -18.04
CA ASP A 97 -4.83 10.24 -19.10
C ASP A 97 -3.72 11.16 -18.64
N ASN A 98 -2.62 11.18 -19.38
CA ASN A 98 -1.47 12.03 -19.12
C ASN A 98 -1.22 12.85 -20.39
N ASP A 99 -1.50 14.13 -20.31
CA ASP A 99 -1.23 15.10 -21.36
C ASP A 99 0.08 15.81 -21.06
N ARG A 100 0.98 15.73 -22.00
CA ARG A 100 2.29 16.35 -21.91
C ARG A 100 2.37 17.54 -22.84
N TYR A 101 2.97 18.60 -22.33
CA TYR A 101 3.24 19.83 -23.09
C TYR A 101 4.70 20.18 -22.94
N LEU A 102 5.33 20.62 -24.03
CA LEU A 102 6.74 20.93 -24.09
C LEU A 102 6.94 22.40 -24.45
N ARG A 103 8.04 22.96 -23.93
CA ARG A 103 8.56 24.27 -24.28
C ARG A 103 10.08 24.22 -24.31
N THR A 104 10.72 24.86 -25.28
CA THR A 104 12.17 24.99 -25.29
C THR A 104 12.62 25.82 -24.09
N ALA A 105 13.53 25.30 -23.27
CA ALA A 105 13.97 25.94 -22.03
C ALA A 105 14.61 27.35 -22.19
N ALA A 106 15.09 27.68 -23.38
CA ALA A 106 15.64 29.00 -23.70
C ALA A 106 14.61 30.00 -24.24
N ASP A 107 13.37 29.59 -24.42
CA ASP A 107 12.33 30.38 -25.08
C ASP A 107 11.12 30.55 -24.12
N ASN A 108 10.69 31.78 -23.90
CA ASN A 108 9.46 32.06 -23.16
C ASN A 108 8.18 31.85 -24.01
N SER A 109 8.23 30.92 -24.97
CA SER A 109 7.07 30.52 -25.77
C SER A 109 6.02 29.77 -24.94
N ASP A 110 4.82 29.64 -25.47
CA ASP A 110 3.78 28.83 -24.86
C ASP A 110 4.13 27.34 -24.92
N TYR A 111 3.64 26.58 -23.95
CA TYR A 111 3.72 25.14 -23.96
C TYR A 111 2.91 24.55 -25.12
N VAL A 112 3.51 23.63 -25.88
CA VAL A 112 2.91 22.95 -27.03
C VAL A 112 2.61 21.50 -26.64
N PHE A 113 1.41 21.04 -26.97
CA PHE A 113 1.00 19.66 -26.72
C PHE A 113 1.91 18.66 -27.45
N ASP A 114 2.36 17.66 -26.72
CA ASP A 114 3.24 16.59 -27.21
C ASP A 114 2.42 15.31 -27.34
N GLU A 115 1.85 15.07 -28.52
CA GLU A 115 1.01 13.89 -28.79
C GLU A 115 1.80 12.58 -28.67
N GLU A 116 3.08 12.59 -29.03
CA GLU A 116 3.93 11.40 -29.05
C GLU A 116 4.17 10.83 -27.65
N TYR A 117 4.29 11.70 -26.65
CA TYR A 117 4.54 11.29 -25.26
C TYR A 117 3.33 11.46 -24.35
N SER A 118 2.21 11.91 -24.86
CA SER A 118 0.94 11.85 -24.15
C SER A 118 0.39 10.44 -24.18
N THR A 119 -0.31 10.02 -23.13
CA THR A 119 -0.81 8.65 -23.02
C THR A 119 -2.22 8.65 -22.44
N HIS A 120 -3.18 8.08 -23.17
CA HIS A 120 -4.52 7.79 -22.68
C HIS A 120 -4.72 6.28 -22.63
N TYR A 121 -4.83 5.74 -21.43
CA TYR A 121 -4.82 4.30 -21.15
C TYR A 121 -6.08 3.90 -20.39
N ARG A 122 -6.68 2.79 -20.81
CA ARG A 122 -7.86 2.18 -20.15
C ARG A 122 -7.55 0.73 -19.83
N HIS A 123 -7.84 0.34 -18.61
CA HIS A 123 -7.63 -1.02 -18.13
C HIS A 123 -8.85 -1.49 -17.34
N GLN A 124 -9.55 -2.48 -17.86
CA GLN A 124 -10.70 -3.09 -17.22
C GLN A 124 -10.36 -4.48 -16.71
N ASN A 125 -10.80 -4.77 -15.49
CA ASN A 125 -10.76 -6.11 -14.89
C ASN A 125 -12.19 -6.53 -14.53
N ASP A 126 -12.63 -7.65 -15.10
CA ASP A 126 -13.82 -8.38 -14.70
C ASP A 126 -13.40 -9.63 -13.91
N ILE A 127 -13.75 -9.72 -12.64
CA ILE A 127 -13.38 -10.83 -11.77
C ILE A 127 -14.66 -11.51 -11.28
N ILE A 128 -14.87 -12.75 -11.74
CA ILE A 128 -15.98 -13.60 -11.30
C ILE A 128 -15.41 -14.64 -10.35
N ALA A 129 -15.97 -14.72 -9.15
CA ALA A 129 -15.51 -15.65 -8.14
C ALA A 129 -16.63 -16.43 -7.49
N ALA A 130 -16.37 -17.70 -7.22
CA ALA A 130 -17.21 -18.57 -6.38
C ALA A 130 -16.38 -19.16 -5.25
N TYR A 131 -16.95 -19.29 -4.07
CA TYR A 131 -16.23 -19.83 -2.92
C TYR A 131 -17.10 -20.70 -2.01
N LEU A 132 -16.41 -21.64 -1.38
CA LEU A 132 -16.96 -22.55 -0.40
C LEU A 132 -16.08 -22.58 0.85
N GLY A 133 -16.69 -22.48 2.01
CA GLY A 133 -16.05 -22.56 3.29
C GLY A 133 -16.72 -23.58 4.21
N TYR A 134 -15.91 -24.26 4.98
CA TYR A 134 -16.34 -25.16 6.04
C TYR A 134 -15.75 -24.73 7.37
N GLY A 135 -16.59 -24.52 8.36
CA GLY A 135 -16.22 -24.18 9.73
C GLY A 135 -16.57 -25.27 10.71
N LEU A 136 -15.65 -25.55 11.64
CA LEU A 136 -15.84 -26.47 12.78
C LEU A 136 -15.61 -25.72 14.08
N LYS A 137 -16.51 -25.86 15.05
CA LYS A 137 -16.34 -25.39 16.43
C LYS A 137 -16.57 -26.56 17.39
N TRP A 138 -15.50 -27.00 18.03
CA TRP A 138 -15.54 -28.11 18.97
C TRP A 138 -14.87 -27.75 20.28
N LYS A 139 -15.66 -27.56 21.34
CA LYS A 139 -15.16 -27.11 22.65
C LYS A 139 -14.28 -25.82 22.53
N LYS A 140 -13.00 -25.95 22.80
CA LYS A 140 -12.02 -24.87 22.75
C LYS A 140 -11.33 -24.72 21.37
N LEU A 141 -11.62 -25.67 20.46
CA LEU A 141 -11.05 -25.65 19.11
C LEU A 141 -12.02 -25.07 18.10
N SER A 142 -11.48 -24.32 17.14
CA SER A 142 -12.21 -23.84 15.97
C SER A 142 -11.34 -24.02 14.73
N GLY A 143 -11.91 -24.59 13.68
CA GLY A 143 -11.24 -24.78 12.40
C GLY A 143 -12.04 -24.13 11.28
N ARG A 144 -11.38 -23.66 10.24
CA ARG A 144 -12.01 -23.22 9.00
C ARG A 144 -11.15 -23.64 7.82
N LEU A 145 -11.79 -24.20 6.82
CA LEU A 145 -11.22 -24.48 5.51
C LEU A 145 -12.01 -23.69 4.48
N GLY A 146 -11.35 -23.17 3.48
CA GLY A 146 -11.98 -22.42 2.40
C GLY A 146 -11.25 -22.62 1.09
N VAL A 147 -12.02 -22.61 0.01
CA VAL A 147 -11.52 -22.57 -1.35
C VAL A 147 -12.32 -21.54 -2.12
N ARG A 148 -11.64 -20.75 -2.94
CA ARG A 148 -12.22 -19.78 -3.84
C ARG A 148 -11.64 -19.99 -5.24
N TYR A 149 -12.51 -20.05 -6.22
CA TYR A 149 -12.17 -20.02 -7.64
C TYR A 149 -12.43 -18.62 -8.17
N GLU A 150 -11.50 -18.09 -8.94
CA GLU A 150 -11.61 -16.80 -9.62
C GLU A 150 -11.32 -16.96 -11.10
N HIS A 151 -12.21 -16.43 -11.92
CA HIS A 151 -12.02 -16.20 -13.34
C HIS A 151 -11.84 -14.70 -13.57
N THR A 152 -10.71 -14.29 -14.13
CA THR A 152 -10.39 -12.89 -14.40
C THR A 152 -10.30 -12.67 -15.90
N ILE A 153 -10.96 -11.62 -16.37
CA ILE A 153 -10.86 -11.09 -17.73
C ILE A 153 -10.21 -9.73 -17.61
N GLU A 154 -9.14 -9.51 -18.32
CA GLU A 154 -8.40 -8.28 -18.39
C GLU A 154 -8.47 -7.74 -19.83
N ASP A 155 -8.91 -6.49 -19.96
CA ASP A 155 -9.04 -5.78 -21.24
C ASP A 155 -8.30 -4.45 -21.14
N VAL A 156 -7.33 -4.25 -22.04
CA VAL A 156 -6.46 -3.08 -22.06
C VAL A 156 -6.59 -2.36 -23.38
N LYS A 157 -6.75 -1.04 -23.34
CA LYS A 157 -6.89 -0.17 -24.52
C LYS A 157 -6.01 1.06 -24.41
N TYR A 158 -5.30 1.35 -25.48
CA TYR A 158 -4.55 2.56 -25.68
C TYR A 158 -5.34 3.50 -26.60
N LEU A 159 -5.86 4.59 -26.06
CA LEU A 159 -6.62 5.60 -26.82
C LEU A 159 -5.68 6.64 -27.44
N LEU A 160 -4.54 6.87 -26.80
CA LEU A 160 -3.46 7.73 -27.24
C LEU A 160 -2.15 7.19 -26.69
N GLY A 161 -1.05 7.39 -27.41
CA GLY A 161 0.28 6.93 -27.02
C GLY A 161 0.61 5.54 -27.57
N ARG A 162 1.78 5.04 -27.15
CA ARG A 162 2.35 3.79 -27.64
C ARG A 162 1.87 2.60 -26.81
N GLY A 163 1.56 1.49 -27.47
CA GLY A 163 1.13 0.24 -26.88
C GLY A 163 0.03 -0.41 -27.72
N ASP A 164 -0.11 -1.72 -27.61
CA ASP A 164 -1.12 -2.51 -28.30
C ASP A 164 -2.27 -2.88 -27.39
N ASP A 165 -3.49 -2.76 -27.88
CA ASP A 165 -4.67 -3.27 -27.20
C ASP A 165 -4.54 -4.77 -27.01
N PHE A 166 -4.83 -5.26 -25.82
CA PHE A 166 -4.82 -6.70 -25.56
C PHE A 166 -5.93 -7.12 -24.61
N ARG A 167 -6.25 -8.41 -24.69
CA ARG A 167 -7.19 -9.06 -23.77
C ARG A 167 -6.63 -10.41 -23.35
N LYS A 168 -6.63 -10.68 -22.05
CA LYS A 168 -6.25 -11.99 -21.51
C LYS A 168 -7.21 -12.46 -20.44
N ASN A 169 -7.30 -13.78 -20.29
CA ASN A 169 -8.13 -14.44 -19.30
C ASN A 169 -7.27 -15.41 -18.51
N TYR A 170 -7.54 -15.56 -17.23
CA TYR A 170 -6.85 -16.54 -16.38
C TYR A 170 -7.74 -17.01 -15.23
N ASP A 171 -7.43 -18.21 -14.74
CA ASP A 171 -8.16 -18.91 -13.72
C ASP A 171 -7.28 -19.16 -12.50
N ASP A 172 -7.82 -18.93 -11.32
CA ASP A 172 -7.10 -19.10 -10.08
C ASP A 172 -7.91 -19.86 -9.03
N VAL A 173 -7.23 -20.74 -8.31
CA VAL A 173 -7.77 -21.42 -7.13
C VAL A 173 -7.05 -20.93 -5.87
N VAL A 174 -7.79 -20.39 -4.93
CA VAL A 174 -7.28 -19.69 -3.75
C VAL A 174 -7.71 -20.44 -2.48
N PRO A 175 -6.87 -21.35 -1.96
CA PRO A 175 -7.15 -22.07 -0.72
C PRO A 175 -6.84 -21.25 0.52
N SER A 176 -7.57 -21.57 1.62
CA SER A 176 -7.32 -21.02 2.94
C SER A 176 -7.63 -22.04 4.02
N ALA A 177 -6.89 -22.00 5.13
CA ALA A 177 -7.13 -22.84 6.29
C ALA A 177 -6.81 -22.07 7.58
N SER A 178 -7.56 -22.29 8.65
CA SER A 178 -7.20 -21.76 9.95
C SER A 178 -7.65 -22.67 11.07
N LEU A 179 -6.84 -22.73 12.13
CA LEU A 179 -7.09 -23.44 13.37
C LEU A 179 -6.92 -22.47 14.54
N GLY A 180 -7.93 -22.35 15.37
CA GLY A 180 -7.90 -21.55 16.60
C GLY A 180 -8.08 -22.45 17.81
N TRP A 181 -7.27 -22.19 18.85
CA TRP A 181 -7.35 -22.86 20.12
C TRP A 181 -7.50 -21.85 21.25
N LYS A 182 -8.66 -21.87 21.90
CA LYS A 182 -8.94 -21.07 23.09
C LYS A 182 -8.26 -21.70 24.30
N LEU A 183 -7.08 -21.23 24.68
CA LEU A 183 -6.29 -21.75 25.78
C LEU A 183 -7.00 -21.47 27.12
N THR A 184 -7.38 -20.20 27.32
CA THR A 184 -8.19 -19.73 28.45
C THR A 184 -9.32 -18.83 27.93
N ASP A 185 -10.14 -18.25 28.81
CA ASP A 185 -11.14 -17.27 28.40
C ASP A 185 -10.56 -15.98 27.87
N LEU A 186 -9.31 -15.69 28.22
CA LEU A 186 -8.61 -14.46 27.88
C LEU A 186 -7.48 -14.67 26.85
N SER A 187 -7.12 -15.92 26.56
CA SER A 187 -6.00 -16.23 25.68
C SER A 187 -6.37 -17.18 24.55
N ASN A 188 -5.84 -16.92 23.37
CA ASN A 188 -6.10 -17.66 22.16
C ASN A 188 -4.81 -17.86 21.36
N LEU A 189 -4.65 -19.07 20.81
CA LEU A 189 -3.62 -19.42 19.84
C LEU A 189 -4.28 -19.66 18.49
N ARG A 190 -3.73 -19.12 17.41
CA ARG A 190 -4.26 -19.32 16.07
C ARG A 190 -3.14 -19.65 15.09
N LEU A 191 -3.38 -20.66 14.28
CA LEU A 191 -2.59 -21.03 13.12
C LEU A 191 -3.41 -20.76 11.86
N GLY A 192 -2.83 -20.19 10.85
CA GLY A 192 -3.47 -19.87 9.58
C GLY A 192 -2.60 -20.17 8.38
N TYR A 193 -3.22 -20.52 7.29
CA TYR A 193 -2.65 -20.53 5.96
C TYR A 193 -3.60 -19.82 5.01
N ASN A 194 -3.09 -18.96 4.17
CA ASN A 194 -3.85 -18.38 3.08
C ASN A 194 -2.96 -18.19 1.84
N MET A 195 -3.56 -18.35 0.70
CA MET A 195 -3.05 -17.86 -0.56
C MET A 195 -3.78 -16.56 -0.90
N ARG A 196 -3.08 -15.61 -1.52
CA ARG A 196 -3.65 -14.37 -2.04
C ARG A 196 -3.11 -14.08 -3.42
N ILE A 197 -3.97 -13.49 -4.23
CA ILE A 197 -3.62 -12.94 -5.53
C ILE A 197 -3.51 -11.43 -5.34
N TYR A 198 -2.39 -10.85 -5.81
CA TYR A 198 -2.19 -9.41 -5.87
C TYR A 198 -2.02 -9.01 -7.34
N ARG A 199 -3.00 -8.29 -7.84
CA ARG A 199 -3.00 -7.75 -9.20
C ARG A 199 -2.22 -6.44 -9.22
N PRO A 200 -1.39 -6.21 -10.26
CA PRO A 200 -0.72 -4.93 -10.39
C PRO A 200 -1.76 -3.81 -10.52
N GLY A 201 -1.58 -2.75 -9.74
CA GLY A 201 -2.39 -1.54 -9.86
C GLY A 201 -1.93 -0.66 -11.02
N ILE A 202 -2.73 0.34 -11.38
CA ILE A 202 -2.47 1.25 -12.51
C ILE A 202 -1.05 1.86 -12.47
N TRP A 203 -0.51 2.11 -11.28
CA TRP A 203 0.84 2.63 -11.10
C TRP A 203 1.93 1.73 -11.69
N TYR A 204 1.78 0.40 -11.56
CA TYR A 204 2.74 -0.54 -12.13
C TYR A 204 2.55 -0.76 -13.62
N LEU A 205 1.32 -0.56 -14.10
CA LEU A 205 0.91 -0.86 -15.47
C LEU A 205 1.00 0.34 -16.40
N ASN A 206 1.04 1.58 -15.85
CA ASN A 206 1.01 2.80 -16.66
C ASN A 206 2.22 2.87 -17.61
N PRO A 207 2.03 2.80 -18.93
CA PRO A 207 3.10 2.78 -19.91
C PRO A 207 3.73 4.15 -20.16
N TYR A 208 3.26 5.20 -19.48
CA TYR A 208 3.83 6.53 -19.62
C TYR A 208 5.33 6.54 -19.28
N LEU A 209 6.16 6.97 -20.24
CA LEU A 209 7.59 7.16 -20.03
C LEU A 209 7.82 8.50 -19.30
N ASN A 210 8.26 8.42 -18.06
CA ASN A 210 8.69 9.59 -17.31
C ASN A 210 10.17 9.87 -17.61
N ASP A 211 10.42 10.91 -18.35
CA ASP A 211 11.73 11.42 -18.78
C ASP A 211 12.03 12.82 -18.20
N SER A 212 11.31 13.22 -17.15
CA SER A 212 11.56 14.51 -16.46
C SER A 212 12.99 14.64 -15.91
N ASN A 213 13.68 13.53 -15.72
CA ASN A 213 15.12 13.49 -15.52
C ASN A 213 15.78 12.71 -16.67
N PRO A 214 16.46 13.40 -17.62
CA PRO A 214 17.05 12.75 -18.79
C PRO A 214 18.10 11.67 -18.49
N SER A 215 18.66 11.67 -17.29
CA SER A 215 19.64 10.66 -16.86
C SER A 215 19.01 9.47 -16.12
N SER A 216 17.70 9.53 -15.85
CA SER A 216 17.01 8.51 -15.07
C SER A 216 15.54 8.44 -15.48
N LEU A 217 15.25 7.57 -16.41
CA LEU A 217 13.94 7.36 -17.01
C LEU A 217 13.17 6.29 -16.23
N SER A 218 11.85 6.37 -16.21
CA SER A 218 11.02 5.33 -15.60
C SER A 218 9.70 5.11 -16.33
N GLN A 219 9.25 3.86 -16.37
CA GLN A 219 8.04 3.45 -17.07
C GLN A 219 7.39 2.26 -16.38
N GLY A 220 6.06 2.22 -16.32
CA GLY A 220 5.32 1.04 -15.90
C GLY A 220 5.39 -0.07 -16.96
N ASN A 221 4.86 -1.25 -16.60
CA ASN A 221 4.84 -2.39 -17.49
C ASN A 221 3.42 -3.00 -17.55
N PRO A 222 2.66 -2.78 -18.63
CA PRO A 222 1.32 -3.33 -18.78
C PRO A 222 1.25 -4.85 -18.91
N GLU A 223 2.36 -5.53 -19.21
CA GLU A 223 2.41 -6.99 -19.37
C GLU A 223 2.56 -7.76 -18.06
N LEU A 224 2.55 -7.07 -16.91
CA LEU A 224 2.71 -7.72 -15.62
C LEU A 224 1.60 -8.72 -15.32
N ASP A 225 2.00 -9.89 -14.83
CA ASP A 225 1.10 -10.89 -14.28
C ASP A 225 0.80 -10.64 -12.78
N SER A 226 -0.34 -11.18 -12.32
CA SER A 226 -0.68 -11.17 -10.92
C SER A 226 0.28 -12.00 -10.08
N GLU A 227 0.62 -11.52 -8.89
CA GLU A 227 1.40 -12.25 -7.91
C GLU A 227 0.53 -13.26 -7.16
N LYS A 228 1.09 -14.45 -6.89
CA LYS A 228 0.48 -15.46 -6.02
C LYS A 228 1.31 -15.61 -4.76
N SER A 229 0.78 -15.09 -3.65
CA SER A 229 1.47 -15.08 -2.35
C SER A 229 0.86 -16.08 -1.40
N HIS A 230 1.69 -16.95 -0.85
CA HIS A 230 1.32 -17.91 0.18
C HIS A 230 1.79 -17.41 1.54
N ALA A 231 0.95 -17.53 2.55
CA ALA A 231 1.29 -17.09 3.90
C ALA A 231 0.86 -18.10 4.96
N PHE A 232 1.74 -18.33 5.93
CA PHE A 232 1.51 -19.09 7.15
C PHE A 232 1.61 -18.15 8.34
N ASP A 233 0.58 -18.15 9.18
CA ASP A 233 0.45 -17.23 10.30
C ASP A 233 0.34 -18.04 11.59
N LEU A 234 1.12 -17.71 12.61
CA LEU A 234 0.98 -18.18 13.97
C LEU A 234 0.78 -16.98 14.88
N SER A 235 -0.28 -16.92 15.65
CA SER A 235 -0.54 -15.81 16.55
C SER A 235 -1.01 -16.28 17.93
N TYR A 236 -0.51 -15.60 18.94
CA TYR A 236 -0.94 -15.73 20.33
C TYR A 236 -1.45 -14.40 20.83
N SER A 237 -2.61 -14.41 21.45
CA SER A 237 -3.20 -13.22 22.07
C SER A 237 -3.64 -13.52 23.50
N ASN A 238 -3.42 -12.57 24.39
CA ASN A 238 -3.93 -12.56 25.75
C ASN A 238 -4.40 -11.16 26.12
N PHE A 239 -5.67 -11.03 26.51
CA PHE A 239 -6.29 -9.74 26.81
C PHE A 239 -6.84 -9.74 28.23
N THR A 240 -6.11 -9.06 29.12
CA THR A 240 -6.54 -8.80 30.49
C THR A 240 -6.79 -7.31 30.71
N PRO A 241 -7.52 -6.91 31.73
CA PRO A 241 -7.72 -5.47 32.02
C PRO A 241 -6.41 -4.70 32.28
N LYS A 242 -5.39 -5.37 32.81
CA LYS A 242 -4.11 -4.76 33.16
C LYS A 242 -3.06 -4.89 32.05
N PHE A 243 -3.08 -6.01 31.32
CA PHE A 243 -2.02 -6.32 30.36
C PHE A 243 -2.61 -7.03 29.13
N ASN A 244 -2.39 -6.46 27.97
CA ASN A 244 -2.79 -7.03 26.70
C ASN A 244 -1.56 -7.27 25.83
N ILE A 245 -1.42 -8.47 25.32
CA ILE A 245 -0.35 -8.87 24.41
C ILE A 245 -0.92 -9.59 23.20
N ASN A 246 -0.38 -9.27 22.04
CA ASN A 246 -0.57 -10.04 20.82
C ASN A 246 0.79 -10.21 20.16
N VAL A 247 1.20 -11.45 19.95
CA VAL A 247 2.45 -11.81 19.27
C VAL A 247 2.09 -12.62 18.04
N SER A 248 2.71 -12.36 16.91
CA SER A 248 2.54 -13.18 15.73
C SER A 248 3.85 -13.39 14.97
N ALA A 249 3.92 -14.55 14.32
CA ALA A 249 4.94 -14.89 13.36
C ALA A 249 4.23 -15.20 12.03
N ARG A 250 4.67 -14.58 10.95
CA ARG A 250 4.16 -14.82 9.61
C ARG A 250 5.29 -15.13 8.67
N TYR A 251 5.25 -16.28 8.03
CA TYR A 251 6.11 -16.61 6.91
C TYR A 251 5.31 -16.52 5.62
N SER A 252 5.81 -15.76 4.64
CA SER A 252 5.17 -15.66 3.33
C SER A 252 6.19 -15.80 2.19
N PHE A 253 5.69 -16.32 1.06
CA PHE A 253 6.49 -16.45 -0.13
C PHE A 253 5.68 -16.18 -1.39
N THR A 254 6.35 -15.60 -2.38
CA THR A 254 5.84 -15.32 -3.72
C THR A 254 6.92 -15.73 -4.72
N ASN A 255 6.57 -16.47 -5.78
CA ASN A 255 7.54 -16.97 -6.75
C ASN A 255 7.65 -16.10 -8.01
N ASN A 256 6.64 -15.30 -8.30
CA ASN A 256 6.58 -14.36 -9.42
C ASN A 256 6.34 -12.92 -8.92
N SER A 257 7.11 -12.51 -7.91
CA SER A 257 6.98 -11.19 -7.32
C SER A 257 7.30 -10.09 -8.31
N ILE A 258 6.45 -9.07 -8.35
CA ILE A 258 6.69 -7.84 -9.12
C ILE A 258 7.77 -7.03 -8.41
N GLN A 259 8.87 -6.80 -9.09
CA GLN A 259 9.99 -6.02 -8.58
C GLN A 259 10.28 -4.84 -9.51
N SER A 260 10.66 -3.72 -8.91
CA SER A 260 11.28 -2.61 -9.64
C SER A 260 12.70 -3.01 -10.02
N VAL A 261 13.06 -2.82 -11.27
CA VAL A 261 14.39 -3.10 -11.82
C VAL A 261 14.92 -1.86 -12.48
N THR A 262 16.06 -1.40 -11.99
CA THR A 262 16.82 -0.31 -12.61
C THR A 262 18.04 -0.91 -13.31
N SER A 263 18.24 -0.52 -14.54
CA SER A 263 19.38 -0.95 -15.37
C SER A 263 20.03 0.27 -16.00
N LEU A 264 21.35 0.23 -16.18
CA LEU A 264 22.05 1.16 -17.04
C LEU A 264 21.94 0.61 -18.46
N VAL A 265 21.28 1.33 -19.34
CA VAL A 265 20.97 0.89 -20.71
C VAL A 265 21.33 2.00 -21.69
N SER A 266 21.61 1.62 -22.95
CA SER A 266 21.67 2.58 -24.05
C SER A 266 20.29 3.20 -24.27
N GLU A 267 20.25 4.49 -24.59
CA GLU A 267 19.01 5.15 -24.97
C GLU A 267 18.31 4.47 -26.14
N ASP A 268 19.07 3.75 -27.02
CA ASP A 268 18.53 2.98 -28.14
C ASP A 268 17.73 1.75 -27.73
N ASP A 269 17.97 1.23 -26.52
CA ASP A 269 17.26 0.09 -25.96
C ASP A 269 15.97 0.46 -25.25
N ILE A 270 15.60 1.76 -25.19
CA ILE A 270 14.38 2.23 -24.56
C ILE A 270 13.28 2.37 -25.62
N PRO A 271 12.23 1.53 -25.58
CA PRO A 271 11.26 1.39 -26.69
C PRO A 271 10.54 2.68 -27.04
N ASP A 272 10.29 3.55 -26.06
CA ASP A 272 9.45 4.74 -26.22
C ASP A 272 10.23 6.05 -26.23
N LEU A 273 11.55 6.00 -26.26
CA LEU A 273 12.38 7.20 -26.34
C LEU A 273 12.61 7.59 -27.82
N SER A 274 12.13 8.78 -28.21
CA SER A 274 12.30 9.28 -29.57
C SER A 274 13.73 9.72 -29.86
N GLU A 275 14.11 9.66 -31.15
CA GLU A 275 15.49 9.94 -31.63
C GLU A 275 15.97 11.38 -31.31
N ASP A 276 15.06 12.34 -31.33
CA ASP A 276 15.37 13.75 -31.04
C ASP A 276 15.72 14.03 -29.56
N LYS A 277 15.36 13.09 -28.66
CA LYS A 277 15.64 13.17 -27.21
C LYS A 277 16.88 12.37 -26.81
N LYS A 278 17.39 11.54 -27.66
CA LYS A 278 18.59 10.77 -27.39
C LYS A 278 19.82 11.67 -27.29
N THR A 279 20.58 11.49 -26.25
CA THR A 279 21.83 12.22 -25.99
C THR A 279 23.07 11.43 -26.41
N GLY A 280 22.89 10.15 -26.82
CA GLY A 280 23.96 9.22 -27.16
C GLY A 280 24.72 8.69 -25.95
N LYS A 281 24.09 8.69 -24.76
CA LYS A 281 24.67 8.22 -23.50
C LYS A 281 23.84 7.09 -22.93
N ASP A 282 24.49 6.29 -22.07
CA ASP A 282 23.76 5.33 -21.24
C ASP A 282 22.99 6.07 -20.16
N VAL A 283 21.76 5.63 -19.88
CA VAL A 283 20.85 6.22 -18.90
C VAL A 283 20.34 5.13 -17.93
N LEU A 284 19.94 5.55 -16.74
CA LEU A 284 19.26 4.66 -15.82
C LEU A 284 17.80 4.52 -16.26
N TYR A 285 17.38 3.29 -16.55
CA TYR A 285 15.99 2.96 -16.90
C TYR A 285 15.38 2.05 -15.84
N THR A 286 14.28 2.51 -15.26
CA THR A 286 13.56 1.79 -14.22
C THR A 286 12.20 1.32 -14.73
N THR A 287 11.93 0.02 -14.63
CA THR A 287 10.63 -0.58 -14.94
C THR A 287 10.26 -1.65 -13.92
N TYR A 288 9.11 -2.33 -14.12
CA TYR A 288 8.62 -3.38 -13.25
C TYR A 288 8.56 -4.71 -13.99
N GLN A 289 8.91 -5.80 -13.32
CA GLN A 289 8.94 -7.14 -13.91
C GLN A 289 8.52 -8.21 -12.89
N ASN A 290 7.86 -9.27 -13.36
CA ASN A 290 7.56 -10.49 -12.58
C ASN A 290 8.77 -11.41 -12.50
N ILE A 291 9.85 -10.97 -11.91
CA ILE A 291 11.13 -11.72 -11.92
C ILE A 291 11.53 -12.24 -10.54
N GLY A 292 10.79 -11.86 -9.51
CA GLY A 292 11.23 -12.05 -8.14
C GLY A 292 10.73 -13.33 -7.50
N LYS A 293 11.62 -13.95 -6.70
CA LYS A 293 11.24 -14.85 -5.60
C LYS A 293 11.37 -14.06 -4.31
N SER A 294 10.23 -13.83 -3.64
CA SER A 294 10.21 -13.14 -2.36
C SER A 294 9.93 -14.13 -1.23
N ARG A 295 10.71 -14.05 -0.17
CA ARG A 295 10.54 -14.82 1.08
C ARG A 295 10.59 -13.84 2.24
N ASN A 296 9.57 -13.84 3.07
CA ASN A 296 9.47 -12.90 4.17
C ASN A 296 9.11 -13.65 5.45
N LEU A 297 9.89 -13.46 6.50
CA LEU A 297 9.56 -13.84 7.86
C LEU A 297 9.29 -12.57 8.66
N ASN A 298 8.07 -12.41 9.14
CA ASN A 298 7.65 -11.24 9.90
C ASN A 298 7.27 -11.66 11.32
N LEU A 299 7.84 -10.99 12.29
CA LEU A 299 7.52 -11.14 13.70
C LEU A 299 6.89 -9.84 14.19
N SER A 300 5.78 -9.93 14.88
CA SER A 300 5.14 -8.74 15.46
C SER A 300 4.77 -8.97 16.92
N ALA A 301 4.86 -7.91 17.71
CA ALA A 301 4.44 -7.91 19.09
C ALA A 301 3.73 -6.59 19.42
N TYR A 302 2.47 -6.70 19.78
CA TYR A 302 1.71 -5.60 20.37
C TYR A 302 1.59 -5.81 21.87
N VAL A 303 1.94 -4.79 22.63
CA VAL A 303 1.84 -4.76 24.09
C VAL A 303 1.09 -3.51 24.52
N ASN A 304 0.12 -3.66 25.40
CA ASN A 304 -0.51 -2.54 26.09
C ASN A 304 -0.60 -2.88 27.58
N TRP A 305 0.06 -2.09 28.39
CA TRP A 305 0.17 -2.28 29.81
C TRP A 305 -0.37 -1.06 30.56
N ASN A 306 -1.45 -1.29 31.31
CA ASN A 306 -1.97 -0.35 32.28
C ASN A 306 -1.18 -0.53 33.60
N ALA A 307 0.00 0.09 33.69
CA ALA A 307 0.90 -0.06 34.84
C ALA A 307 0.22 0.39 36.14
N THR A 308 -0.55 1.48 36.07
CA THR A 308 -1.44 1.94 37.10
C THR A 308 -2.79 2.35 36.46
N LYS A 309 -3.76 2.79 37.26
CA LYS A 309 -5.01 3.39 36.77
C LYS A 309 -4.79 4.69 35.95
N ASP A 310 -3.66 5.34 36.16
CA ASP A 310 -3.31 6.62 35.58
C ASP A 310 -2.15 6.55 34.58
N THR A 311 -1.44 5.39 34.54
CA THR A 311 -0.26 5.19 33.67
C THR A 311 -0.52 4.06 32.68
N ARG A 312 -0.39 4.37 31.42
CA ARG A 312 -0.48 3.41 30.30
C ARG A 312 0.79 3.46 29.48
N VAL A 313 1.34 2.27 29.17
CA VAL A 313 2.48 2.08 28.24
C VAL A 313 2.02 1.17 27.14
N TYR A 314 2.39 1.46 25.90
CA TYR A 314 2.08 0.63 24.75
C TYR A 314 3.26 0.59 23.78
N ALA A 315 3.39 -0.54 23.13
CA ALA A 315 4.39 -0.76 22.10
C ALA A 315 3.82 -1.64 20.99
N ASN A 316 4.17 -1.33 19.77
CA ASN A 316 3.96 -2.17 18.60
C ASN A 316 5.32 -2.35 17.93
N LEU A 317 5.83 -3.56 17.96
CA LEU A 317 7.13 -3.93 17.43
C LEU A 317 6.92 -4.86 16.25
N PHE A 318 7.65 -4.63 15.20
CA PHE A 318 7.64 -5.44 14.01
C PHE A 318 9.09 -5.66 13.56
N GLY A 319 9.48 -6.93 13.41
CA GLY A 319 10.77 -7.32 12.85
C GLY A 319 10.55 -8.21 11.64
N GLY A 320 11.20 -7.89 10.52
CA GLY A 320 11.06 -8.64 9.28
C GLY A 320 12.41 -9.05 8.72
N TYR A 321 12.55 -10.31 8.32
CA TYR A 321 13.61 -10.76 7.43
C TYR A 321 13.03 -10.93 6.04
N THR A 322 13.60 -10.24 5.07
CA THR A 322 13.22 -10.29 3.66
C THR A 322 14.37 -10.86 2.85
N SER A 323 14.07 -11.83 1.98
CA SER A 323 15.01 -12.34 0.98
C SER A 323 14.35 -12.23 -0.39
N LEU A 324 15.02 -11.54 -1.29
CA LEU A 324 14.59 -11.26 -2.66
C LEU A 324 15.60 -11.87 -3.64
N LYS A 325 15.09 -12.59 -4.62
CA LYS A 325 15.91 -13.16 -5.71
C LYS A 325 15.22 -12.82 -7.02
N GLY A 326 15.90 -12.07 -7.84
CA GLY A 326 15.47 -11.68 -9.19
C GLY A 326 16.03 -12.58 -10.28
N ALA A 327 15.70 -12.25 -11.52
CA ALA A 327 16.42 -12.76 -12.70
C ALA A 327 17.85 -12.19 -12.72
N ASN A 328 18.69 -12.78 -13.58
CA ASN A 328 20.07 -12.31 -13.81
C ASN A 328 20.98 -12.26 -12.57
N GLY A 329 20.70 -13.10 -11.56
CA GLY A 329 21.54 -13.20 -10.37
C GLY A 329 21.38 -12.05 -9.36
N LEU A 330 20.40 -11.18 -9.52
CA LEU A 330 20.09 -10.15 -8.53
C LEU A 330 19.55 -10.80 -7.27
N GLU A 331 20.24 -10.61 -6.15
CA GLU A 331 19.83 -11.13 -4.85
C GLU A 331 20.07 -10.07 -3.76
N ASN A 332 19.12 -9.90 -2.87
CA ASN A 332 19.31 -9.09 -1.67
C ASN A 332 18.49 -9.63 -0.51
N ASP A 333 19.03 -9.51 0.69
CA ASP A 333 18.32 -9.91 1.89
C ASP A 333 18.71 -9.03 3.08
N GLY A 334 17.92 -9.12 4.12
CA GLY A 334 18.22 -8.41 5.35
C GLY A 334 17.03 -8.30 6.30
N TRP A 335 17.35 -7.76 7.46
CA TRP A 335 16.37 -7.46 8.50
C TRP A 335 15.90 -6.01 8.41
N ASN A 336 14.61 -5.81 8.61
CA ASN A 336 14.04 -4.51 8.88
C ASN A 336 13.29 -4.54 10.21
N LEU A 337 13.34 -3.43 10.92
CA LEU A 337 12.65 -3.24 12.19
C LEU A 337 11.76 -1.99 12.10
N PHE A 338 10.59 -2.11 12.66
CA PHE A 338 9.64 -1.03 12.84
C PHE A 338 9.19 -1.04 14.30
N ALA A 339 9.25 0.09 14.96
CA ALA A 339 8.81 0.26 16.33
C ALA A 339 7.96 1.51 16.48
N TYR A 340 6.78 1.34 17.04
CA TYR A 340 5.94 2.43 17.49
C TYR A 340 5.54 2.17 18.93
N GLY A 341 5.71 3.16 19.80
CA GLY A 341 5.34 3.01 21.18
C GLY A 341 5.16 4.34 21.88
N GLY A 342 4.66 4.27 23.09
CA GLY A 342 4.48 5.46 23.89
C GLY A 342 4.05 5.17 25.31
N ALA A 343 4.05 6.22 26.09
CA ALA A 343 3.57 6.24 27.43
C ALA A 343 2.60 7.41 27.62
N GLN A 344 1.59 7.17 28.43
CA GLN A 344 0.62 8.17 28.80
C GLN A 344 0.48 8.20 30.33
N GLN A 345 0.61 9.38 30.90
CA GLN A 345 0.40 9.63 32.32
C GLN A 345 -0.74 10.63 32.49
N THR A 346 -1.74 10.25 33.25
CA THR A 346 -2.80 11.13 33.70
C THR A 346 -2.47 11.64 35.10
N PHE A 347 -2.60 12.94 35.31
CA PHE A 347 -2.39 13.60 36.60
C PHE A 347 -3.72 14.15 37.14
N LYS A 348 -3.71 14.63 38.35
CA LYS A 348 -4.85 15.29 38.97
C LYS A 348 -5.33 16.48 38.10
N HIS A 349 -6.58 16.84 38.22
CA HIS A 349 -7.23 17.95 37.50
C HIS A 349 -7.22 17.80 35.97
N ASP A 350 -7.38 16.56 35.48
CA ASP A 350 -7.48 16.22 34.03
C ASP A 350 -6.28 16.68 33.17
N TRP A 351 -5.09 16.74 33.77
CA TRP A 351 -3.85 16.84 32.98
C TRP A 351 -3.43 15.49 32.45
N ARG A 352 -2.98 15.47 31.20
CA ARG A 352 -2.47 14.26 30.54
C ARG A 352 -1.20 14.57 29.77
N LEU A 353 -0.14 13.88 30.09
CA LEU A 353 1.10 13.88 29.31
C LEU A 353 1.19 12.59 28.51
N SER A 354 1.46 12.71 27.23
CA SER A 354 1.69 11.57 26.33
C SER A 354 3.02 11.74 25.61
N MET A 355 3.80 10.68 25.57
CA MET A 355 5.02 10.57 24.78
C MET A 355 4.83 9.48 23.74
N ASN A 356 5.22 9.74 22.50
CA ASN A 356 5.23 8.74 21.42
C ASN A 356 6.61 8.71 20.79
N ILE A 357 7.04 7.52 20.42
CA ILE A 357 8.23 7.27 19.62
C ILE A 357 7.86 6.40 18.43
N PHE A 358 8.49 6.66 17.31
CA PHE A 358 8.35 5.92 16.08
C PHE A 358 9.74 5.75 15.46
N GLY A 359 10.05 4.56 15.02
CA GLY A 359 11.31 4.28 14.34
C GLY A 359 11.18 3.14 13.35
N GLN A 360 11.92 3.24 12.27
CA GLN A 360 12.11 2.16 11.31
C GLN A 360 13.56 2.13 10.82
N THR A 361 14.06 0.94 10.60
CA THR A 361 15.31 0.73 9.86
C THR A 361 15.05 0.73 8.35
N PRO A 362 16.06 0.78 7.49
CA PRO A 362 15.89 0.68 6.05
C PRO A 362 15.11 -0.57 5.64
N TRP A 363 14.16 -0.43 4.70
CA TRP A 363 13.53 -1.58 4.06
C TRP A 363 14.46 -2.16 2.98
N ILE A 364 14.32 -3.44 2.73
CA ILE A 364 15.13 -4.19 1.76
C ILE A 364 14.42 -4.16 0.40
N MET A 365 15.15 -3.78 -0.63
CA MET A 365 14.73 -3.80 -2.05
C MET A 365 15.64 -4.77 -2.81
N LEU A 366 15.22 -5.25 -3.98
CA LEU A 366 16.02 -6.19 -4.77
C LEU A 366 17.43 -5.65 -5.07
N GLN A 367 17.55 -4.40 -5.41
CA GLN A 367 18.79 -3.74 -5.78
C GLN A 367 19.33 -2.77 -4.71
N GLY A 368 18.91 -2.91 -3.44
CA GLY A 368 19.45 -1.99 -2.43
C GLY A 368 18.62 -1.89 -1.16
N LYS A 369 18.70 -0.72 -0.54
CA LYS A 369 18.04 -0.42 0.74
C LYS A 369 17.41 0.96 0.70
N GLY A 370 16.21 1.04 1.27
CA GLY A 370 15.53 2.31 1.48
C GLY A 370 16.06 3.08 2.69
N SER A 371 15.25 3.95 3.25
CA SER A 371 15.65 4.86 4.32
C SER A 371 15.27 4.36 5.72
N SER A 372 16.07 4.72 6.71
CA SER A 372 15.63 4.72 8.11
C SER A 372 14.87 5.99 8.45
N PHE A 373 14.00 5.88 9.42
CA PHE A 373 13.24 7.00 9.95
C PHE A 373 13.09 6.91 11.46
N PHE A 374 13.24 8.04 12.15
CA PHE A 374 12.98 8.14 13.59
C PHE A 374 12.23 9.43 13.90
N SER A 375 11.22 9.34 14.74
CA SER A 375 10.43 10.48 15.19
C SER A 375 9.96 10.28 16.62
N TYR A 376 9.82 11.37 17.36
CA TYR A 376 9.28 11.37 18.70
C TYR A 376 8.43 12.62 18.94
N SER A 377 7.48 12.49 19.84
CA SER A 377 6.60 13.61 20.20
C SER A 377 6.21 13.58 21.66
N LEU A 378 6.01 14.77 22.23
CA LEU A 378 5.38 15.00 23.52
C LEU A 378 4.08 15.77 23.27
N ASN A 379 3.04 15.38 24.00
CA ASN A 379 1.76 16.05 23.99
C ASN A 379 1.29 16.26 25.42
N LEU A 380 1.06 17.50 25.79
CA LEU A 380 0.46 17.90 27.06
C LEU A 380 -0.96 18.37 26.81
N ASN A 381 -1.93 17.69 27.40
CA ASN A 381 -3.35 18.01 27.28
C ASN A 381 -3.93 18.39 28.61
N LYS A 382 -4.80 19.44 28.64
CA LYS A 382 -5.60 19.84 29.78
C LYS A 382 -7.06 19.87 29.35
N SER A 383 -7.91 19.17 30.09
CA SER A 383 -9.35 19.17 29.87
C SER A 383 -10.08 20.02 30.91
N PHE A 384 -11.14 20.68 30.48
CA PHE A 384 -12.02 21.56 31.28
C PHE A 384 -13.48 21.19 31.00
N MET A 385 -14.40 21.76 31.80
CA MET A 385 -15.86 21.65 31.59
C MET A 385 -16.33 20.19 31.40
N ASN A 386 -15.97 19.32 32.33
CA ASN A 386 -16.26 17.88 32.23
C ASN A 386 -15.77 17.28 30.90
N ARG A 387 -14.56 17.63 30.46
CA ARG A 387 -13.91 17.21 29.23
C ARG A 387 -14.58 17.68 27.94
N ARG A 388 -15.41 18.75 28.01
CA ARG A 388 -15.96 19.39 26.81
C ARG A 388 -14.95 20.28 26.10
N LEU A 389 -14.11 20.99 26.86
CA LEU A 389 -13.03 21.82 26.33
C LEU A 389 -11.69 21.12 26.59
N SER A 390 -10.87 20.97 25.59
CA SER A 390 -9.50 20.44 25.68
C SER A 390 -8.53 21.42 25.06
N LEU A 391 -7.48 21.73 25.79
CA LEU A 391 -6.32 22.48 25.32
C LEU A 391 -5.15 21.51 25.23
N SER A 392 -4.46 21.46 24.08
CA SER A 392 -3.30 20.62 23.88
C SER A 392 -2.12 21.43 23.36
N ALA A 393 -0.94 21.18 23.91
CA ALA A 393 0.34 21.64 23.38
C ALA A 393 1.16 20.43 22.96
N PHE A 394 1.73 20.46 21.76
CA PHE A 394 2.58 19.38 21.31
C PHE A 394 3.92 19.88 20.78
N ALA A 395 4.94 19.06 20.93
CA ALA A 395 6.27 19.24 20.38
C ALA A 395 6.71 17.92 19.74
N SER A 396 7.14 17.97 18.49
CA SER A 396 7.66 16.81 17.76
C SER A 396 9.07 17.10 17.27
N ASN A 397 9.96 16.11 17.40
CA ASN A 397 11.33 16.14 16.90
C ASN A 397 12.12 17.40 17.30
N PHE A 398 11.89 17.89 18.52
CA PHE A 398 12.40 19.18 19.00
C PHE A 398 13.91 19.24 19.18
N PHE A 399 14.64 18.12 19.11
CA PHE A 399 16.10 18.07 19.06
C PHE A 399 16.64 17.86 17.64
N GLN A 400 15.78 17.60 16.64
CA GLN A 400 16.18 17.30 15.28
C GLN A 400 15.33 18.07 14.26
N LYS A 401 15.88 19.17 13.75
CA LYS A 401 15.16 20.04 12.79
C LYS A 401 14.81 19.34 11.48
N TYR A 402 15.71 18.49 10.97
CA TYR A 402 15.58 17.84 9.66
C TYR A 402 15.74 16.34 9.78
N ASN A 403 14.99 15.62 8.96
CA ASN A 403 15.24 14.22 8.68
C ASN A 403 15.82 14.07 7.26
N LYS A 404 16.73 13.09 7.09
CA LYS A 404 17.30 12.72 5.79
C LYS A 404 16.79 11.33 5.44
N PHE A 405 16.05 11.25 4.33
CA PHE A 405 15.70 9.99 3.71
C PHE A 405 16.78 9.66 2.69
N LYS A 406 17.40 8.51 2.85
CA LYS A 406 18.47 8.03 1.97
C LYS A 406 17.99 6.77 1.27
N SER A 407 18.28 6.63 -0.01
CA SER A 407 18.15 5.36 -0.71
C SER A 407 19.47 5.05 -1.43
N HIS A 408 19.80 3.79 -1.44
CA HIS A 408 20.97 3.24 -2.08
C HIS A 408 20.50 2.13 -3.03
N ILE A 409 20.83 2.26 -4.29
CA ILE A 409 20.52 1.28 -5.34
C ILE A 409 21.82 0.92 -6.03
N GLU A 410 22.07 -0.37 -6.17
CA GLU A 410 23.24 -0.91 -6.87
C GLU A 410 22.79 -1.90 -7.95
N GLY A 411 23.34 -1.77 -9.12
CA GLY A 411 23.10 -2.64 -10.26
C GLY A 411 24.35 -2.87 -11.08
N GLN A 412 24.23 -3.62 -12.15
CA GLN A 412 25.35 -3.88 -13.05
C GLN A 412 25.79 -2.57 -13.72
N GLY A 413 27.00 -2.12 -13.40
CA GLY A 413 27.59 -0.93 -14.00
C GLY A 413 27.22 0.39 -13.34
N PHE A 414 26.41 0.42 -12.26
CA PHE A 414 26.06 1.67 -11.59
C PHE A 414 25.83 1.51 -10.08
N ILE A 415 26.02 2.62 -9.36
CA ILE A 415 25.59 2.85 -7.99
C ILE A 415 24.85 4.19 -7.96
N GLN A 416 23.67 4.20 -7.36
CA GLN A 416 22.89 5.42 -7.18
C GLN A 416 22.59 5.66 -5.70
N ASP A 417 23.14 6.74 -5.16
CA ASP A 417 22.81 7.25 -3.83
C ASP A 417 21.95 8.50 -3.97
N SER A 418 20.77 8.46 -3.39
CA SER A 418 19.87 9.60 -3.34
C SER A 418 19.48 9.94 -1.91
N TRP A 419 19.26 11.23 -1.64
CA TRP A 419 18.79 11.68 -0.36
C TRP A 419 17.92 12.92 -0.46
N ASN A 420 16.90 12.95 0.40
CA ASN A 420 16.00 14.07 0.57
C ASN A 420 16.03 14.53 2.02
N LYS A 421 16.01 15.84 2.23
CA LYS A 421 16.04 16.45 3.55
C LYS A 421 14.75 17.21 3.81
N TYR A 422 13.98 16.77 4.79
CA TYR A 422 12.69 17.36 5.14
C TYR A 422 12.73 17.98 6.54
N PRO A 423 12.11 19.16 6.76
CA PRO A 423 11.92 19.71 8.09
C PRO A 423 10.88 18.87 8.84
N GLN A 424 11.21 18.43 10.06
CA GLN A 424 10.29 17.61 10.86
C GLN A 424 10.08 18.14 12.29
N MET A 425 10.82 19.14 12.72
CA MET A 425 10.60 19.77 14.01
C MET A 425 9.30 20.58 13.94
N ARG A 426 8.34 20.27 14.85
CA ARG A 426 7.04 20.93 14.88
C ARG A 426 6.63 21.22 16.31
N PHE A 427 6.02 22.39 16.51
CA PHE A 427 5.34 22.78 17.74
C PHE A 427 3.93 23.27 17.39
N GLY A 428 2.97 23.00 18.24
CA GLY A 428 1.62 23.45 17.99
C GLY A 428 0.76 23.49 19.23
N LEU A 429 -0.29 24.29 19.14
CA LEU A 429 -1.37 24.38 20.12
C LEU A 429 -2.67 23.99 19.43
N SER A 430 -3.51 23.27 20.15
CA SER A 430 -4.83 22.85 19.68
C SER A 430 -5.87 23.11 20.74
N VAL A 431 -6.99 23.67 20.32
CA VAL A 431 -8.18 23.87 21.14
C VAL A 431 -9.30 23.04 20.54
N SER A 432 -9.90 22.17 21.34
CA SER A 432 -11.03 21.34 20.92
C SER A 432 -12.21 21.55 21.86
N TYR A 433 -13.37 21.90 21.31
CA TYR A 433 -14.60 22.02 22.06
C TYR A 433 -15.67 21.09 21.52
N ARG A 434 -16.21 20.22 22.38
CA ARG A 434 -17.27 19.27 22.05
C ARG A 434 -18.63 19.89 22.25
N ILE A 435 -19.39 20.08 21.19
CA ILE A 435 -20.76 20.56 21.17
C ILE A 435 -21.71 19.37 21.11
N GLY A 436 -22.57 19.23 22.11
CA GLY A 436 -23.58 18.17 22.17
C GLY A 436 -23.05 16.81 22.59
N GLU A 437 -23.94 15.86 22.82
CA GLU A 437 -23.67 14.45 23.06
C GLU A 437 -24.54 13.63 22.13
N LEU A 438 -23.94 12.75 21.34
CA LEU A 438 -24.68 11.73 20.58
C LEU A 438 -25.18 10.66 21.58
N LYS A 439 -26.46 10.73 21.96
CA LYS A 439 -27.09 9.74 22.85
C LYS A 439 -27.50 8.45 22.14
N ALA A 440 -27.45 8.39 20.83
CA ALA A 440 -27.80 7.22 20.05
C ALA A 440 -26.55 6.46 19.62
N SER A 441 -26.41 5.22 20.06
CA SER A 441 -25.46 4.27 19.46
C SER A 441 -26.03 3.81 18.11
N VAL A 442 -25.56 4.36 17.02
CA VAL A 442 -25.86 3.80 15.69
C VAL A 442 -25.07 2.50 15.57
N LYS A 443 -25.77 1.36 15.63
CA LYS A 443 -25.18 0.08 15.23
C LYS A 443 -24.86 0.19 13.74
N LYS A 444 -23.60 0.42 13.41
CA LYS A 444 -23.13 0.23 12.03
C LYS A 444 -23.18 -1.25 11.73
N ALA A 445 -23.95 -1.66 10.72
CA ALA A 445 -23.83 -2.98 10.13
C ALA A 445 -22.36 -3.17 9.69
N ALA A 446 -21.76 -4.29 10.07
CA ALA A 446 -20.42 -4.62 9.62
C ALA A 446 -20.48 -4.83 8.09
N ARG A 447 -19.83 -3.97 7.32
CA ARG A 447 -19.71 -4.16 5.87
C ARG A 447 -18.86 -5.40 5.61
N THR A 448 -19.37 -6.32 4.79
CA THR A 448 -18.72 -7.60 4.50
C THR A 448 -17.80 -7.53 3.28
N ILE A 449 -17.97 -6.55 2.39
CA ILE A 449 -17.16 -6.43 1.17
C ILE A 449 -15.82 -5.78 1.47
N THR A 450 -14.75 -6.55 1.30
CA THR A 450 -13.36 -6.06 1.24
C THR A 450 -12.71 -6.56 -0.03
N ASN A 451 -12.04 -5.67 -0.77
CA ASN A 451 -11.23 -6.00 -1.93
C ASN A 451 -9.78 -5.59 -1.58
N ASP A 452 -8.96 -6.58 -1.31
CA ASP A 452 -7.55 -6.44 -0.92
C ASP A 452 -6.61 -7.17 -1.91
N ASP A 453 -7.08 -7.31 -3.14
CA ASP A 453 -6.42 -8.02 -4.23
C ASP A 453 -5.56 -7.11 -5.13
N VAL A 454 -5.59 -5.79 -4.92
CA VAL A 454 -4.74 -4.85 -5.67
C VAL A 454 -3.46 -4.56 -4.91
N LYS A 455 -2.32 -4.79 -5.57
CA LYS A 455 -1.02 -4.33 -5.11
C LYS A 455 -0.97 -2.81 -5.30
N SER A 456 -1.05 -2.08 -4.21
CA SER A 456 -0.78 -0.65 -4.23
C SER A 456 0.71 -0.45 -4.45
N GLY A 457 1.08 0.45 -5.36
CA GLY A 457 2.45 0.87 -5.54
C GLY A 457 3.04 1.26 -4.19
N GLY A 458 3.98 0.46 -3.70
CA GLY A 458 4.79 0.79 -2.55
C GLY A 458 5.76 1.88 -2.97
N GLY A 459 5.19 3.00 -3.40
CA GLY A 459 5.96 4.22 -3.53
C GLY A 459 6.38 4.63 -2.13
N SER A 460 7.60 4.34 -1.77
CA SER A 460 8.32 5.12 -0.77
C SER A 460 8.62 6.52 -1.33
N GLY A 461 7.63 7.08 -1.99
CA GLY A 461 7.57 8.47 -2.37
C GLY A 461 6.80 9.19 -1.29
N ALA A 462 7.51 9.91 -0.47
CA ALA A 462 6.96 10.84 0.47
C ALA A 462 5.93 11.74 -0.23
N THR A 463 4.71 11.76 0.28
CA THR A 463 3.88 12.95 0.31
C THR A 463 4.20 13.74 1.57
#